data_c71c3b56c37717790f3c5d940a2797d1
#
_entry.id   c71c3b56c37717790f3c5d940a2797d1
#
_cell.length_a   1.000
_cell.length_b   1.000
_cell.length_c   1.000
_cell.angle_alpha   90.00
_cell.angle_beta   90.00
_cell.angle_gamma   90.00
#
_symmetry.space_group_name_H-M   'P 1'
#
loop_
_entity.id
_entity.type
_entity.pdbx_description
1 polymer ?
#
loop_
_entity_poly.entity_id
_entity_poly.type
_entity_poly.pdbx_seq_one_letter_code
_entity_poly.pdbx_strand_id
1 'polypeptide(L)'
;NDHPLTNFFKDDEKFIKFKNECTKTGTTEESIANAEKIGFKTNIKAVNPLDETKEVPVYFANFVLMDYGFGAVFGCPAHDQRDLDFAIKYKLEIIPVICPPGESENFKIDEEAYTGPGKIFNSKFLNDLKAPDESILKTIEIL
;
A
#
# COMPACT_ATOMS: atom_id res chain seq x y z
N ASN A 1 4.07 -16.52 0.19
CA ASN A 1 3.28 -17.42 -0.67
C ASN A 1 2.25 -18.26 0.09
N ASP A 2 2.11 -18.06 1.41
CA ASP A 2 1.32 -18.94 2.28
C ASP A 2 0.13 -18.22 2.93
N HIS A 3 -0.20 -17.03 2.45
CA HIS A 3 -1.39 -16.31 2.92
C HIS A 3 -2.66 -17.10 2.59
N PRO A 4 -3.62 -17.27 3.52
CA PRO A 4 -4.83 -18.10 3.32
C PRO A 4 -5.65 -17.75 2.08
N LEU A 5 -5.66 -16.49 1.66
CA LEU A 5 -6.34 -16.04 0.44
C LEU A 5 -5.81 -16.71 -0.85
N THR A 6 -4.59 -17.25 -0.85
CA THR A 6 -4.03 -17.94 -2.03
C THR A 6 -4.84 -19.17 -2.42
N ASN A 7 -5.54 -19.78 -1.46
CA ASN A 7 -6.38 -20.97 -1.70
C ASN A 7 -7.56 -20.68 -2.64
N PHE A 8 -8.04 -19.45 -2.68
CA PHE A 8 -9.15 -19.05 -3.57
C PHE A 8 -8.72 -18.93 -5.03
N PHE A 9 -7.43 -18.83 -5.31
CA PHE A 9 -6.87 -18.59 -6.64
C PHE A 9 -5.95 -19.72 -7.11
N LYS A 10 -5.88 -20.84 -6.38
CA LYS A 10 -4.94 -21.96 -6.67
C LYS A 10 -5.09 -22.54 -8.09
N ASP A 11 -6.27 -22.46 -8.67
CA ASP A 11 -6.60 -23.00 -9.99
C ASP A 11 -6.66 -21.89 -11.07
N ASP A 12 -6.37 -20.63 -10.72
CA ASP A 12 -6.30 -19.52 -11.68
C ASP A 12 -4.93 -19.50 -12.39
N GLU A 13 -4.94 -19.68 -13.72
CA GLU A 13 -3.71 -19.74 -14.54
C GLU A 13 -2.87 -18.47 -14.43
N LYS A 14 -3.50 -17.28 -14.33
CA LYS A 14 -2.79 -16.00 -14.19
C LYS A 14 -2.13 -15.89 -12.82
N PHE A 15 -2.80 -16.37 -11.78
CA PHE A 15 -2.24 -16.41 -10.43
C PHE A 15 -1.06 -17.40 -10.35
N ILE A 16 -1.18 -18.57 -10.96
CA ILE A 16 -0.09 -19.56 -11.04
C ILE A 16 1.12 -18.95 -11.75
N LYS A 17 0.91 -18.26 -12.87
CA LYS A 17 1.98 -17.54 -13.59
C LYS A 17 2.64 -16.49 -12.70
N PHE A 18 1.85 -15.66 -12.04
CA PHE A 18 2.34 -14.64 -11.09
C PHE A 18 3.19 -15.28 -9.98
N LYS A 19 2.73 -16.36 -9.33
CA LYS A 19 3.51 -17.10 -8.32
C LYS A 19 4.86 -17.57 -8.86
N ASN A 20 4.89 -18.12 -10.07
CA ASN A 20 6.11 -18.58 -10.71
C ASN A 20 7.07 -17.42 -11.02
N GLU A 21 6.57 -16.25 -11.34
CA GLU A 21 7.39 -15.04 -11.53
C GLU A 21 7.99 -14.55 -10.20
N CYS A 22 7.20 -14.55 -9.13
CA CYS A 22 7.69 -14.18 -7.79
C CYS A 22 8.85 -15.08 -7.32
N THR A 23 8.82 -16.37 -7.62
CA THR A 23 9.90 -17.29 -7.21
C THR A 23 11.24 -17.01 -7.90
N LYS A 24 11.24 -16.34 -9.06
CA LYS A 24 12.45 -15.97 -9.79
C LYS A 24 13.16 -14.73 -9.23
N THR A 25 12.45 -13.92 -8.45
CA THR A 25 12.93 -12.62 -7.98
C THR A 25 13.86 -12.73 -6.76
N GLY A 26 13.97 -13.92 -6.15
CA GLY A 26 14.71 -14.12 -4.90
C GLY A 26 13.88 -13.73 -3.66
N THR A 27 14.39 -14.11 -2.48
CA THR A 27 13.69 -13.94 -1.19
C THR A 27 14.41 -13.01 -0.23
N THR A 28 15.55 -12.42 -0.63
CA THR A 28 16.28 -11.47 0.22
C THR A 28 15.65 -10.08 0.13
N GLU A 29 15.70 -9.30 1.22
CA GLU A 29 15.20 -7.92 1.23
C GLU A 29 15.80 -7.06 0.12
N GLU A 30 17.10 -7.21 -0.14
CA GLU A 30 17.80 -6.49 -1.20
C GLU A 30 17.28 -6.87 -2.60
N SER A 31 17.06 -8.16 -2.87
CA SER A 31 16.52 -8.62 -4.14
C SER A 31 15.08 -8.14 -4.35
N ILE A 32 14.28 -8.09 -3.29
CA ILE A 32 12.89 -7.59 -3.32
C ILE A 32 12.86 -6.07 -3.52
N ALA A 33 13.76 -5.33 -2.88
CA ALA A 33 13.85 -3.87 -3.00
C ALA A 33 14.17 -3.44 -4.43
N ASN A 34 15.12 -4.14 -5.08
CA ASN A 34 15.59 -3.81 -6.43
C ASN A 34 14.76 -4.44 -7.56
N ALA A 35 13.89 -5.40 -7.24
CA ALA A 35 13.06 -6.05 -8.24
C ALA A 35 11.93 -5.16 -8.74
N GLU A 36 11.57 -5.35 -10.00
CA GLU A 36 10.34 -4.78 -10.54
C GLU A 36 9.14 -5.20 -9.70
N LYS A 37 8.30 -4.25 -9.30
CA LYS A 37 7.09 -4.53 -8.51
C LYS A 37 6.06 -5.20 -9.42
N ILE A 38 5.73 -6.45 -9.10
CA ILE A 38 4.70 -7.21 -9.82
C ILE A 38 3.58 -7.62 -8.87
N GLY A 39 2.37 -7.72 -9.40
CA GLY A 39 1.19 -8.09 -8.63
C GLY A 39 0.13 -8.79 -9.46
N PHE A 40 -0.74 -9.48 -8.73
CA PHE A 40 -1.94 -10.10 -9.28
C PHE A 40 -3.17 -9.43 -8.66
N LYS A 41 -4.01 -8.81 -9.50
CA LYS A 41 -5.27 -8.20 -9.08
C LYS A 41 -6.30 -9.28 -8.81
N THR A 42 -6.84 -9.32 -7.59
CA THR A 42 -7.93 -10.22 -7.25
C THR A 42 -9.29 -9.61 -7.60
N ASN A 43 -10.35 -10.41 -7.48
CA ASN A 43 -11.73 -9.94 -7.51
C ASN A 43 -12.26 -9.54 -6.11
N ILE A 44 -11.40 -9.58 -5.09
CA ILE A 44 -11.73 -9.24 -3.70
C ILE A 44 -11.53 -7.75 -3.49
N LYS A 45 -12.36 -7.17 -2.64
CA LYS A 45 -12.20 -5.81 -2.12
C LYS A 45 -12.13 -5.85 -0.60
N ALA A 46 -11.40 -4.93 -0.03
CA ALA A 46 -11.35 -4.71 1.41
C ALA A 46 -12.03 -3.37 1.75
N VAL A 47 -12.76 -3.34 2.83
CA VAL A 47 -13.36 -2.12 3.37
C VAL A 47 -12.32 -1.40 4.21
N ASN A 48 -12.19 -0.08 4.02
CA ASN A 48 -11.28 0.73 4.84
C ASN A 48 -11.84 0.83 6.26
N PRO A 49 -11.10 0.38 7.30
CA PRO A 49 -11.61 0.39 8.69
C PRO A 49 -11.85 1.80 9.24
N LEU A 50 -11.22 2.82 8.66
CA LEU A 50 -11.41 4.22 9.05
C LEU A 50 -12.43 4.96 8.18
N ASP A 51 -12.93 4.31 7.13
CA ASP A 51 -13.94 4.86 6.22
C ASP A 51 -14.71 3.72 5.55
N GLU A 52 -15.69 3.18 6.21
CA GLU A 52 -16.50 2.05 5.73
C GLU A 52 -17.21 2.31 4.39
N THR A 53 -17.25 3.55 3.93
CA THR A 53 -17.80 3.91 2.61
C THR A 53 -16.79 3.66 1.47
N LYS A 54 -15.52 3.42 1.81
CA LYS A 54 -14.45 3.18 0.84
C LYS A 54 -14.04 1.71 0.80
N GLU A 55 -14.13 1.15 -0.39
CA GLU A 55 -13.58 -0.15 -0.72
C GLU A 55 -12.29 0.02 -1.52
N VAL A 56 -11.27 -0.77 -1.19
CA VAL A 56 -10.00 -0.80 -1.90
C VAL A 56 -9.79 -2.17 -2.56
N PRO A 57 -9.17 -2.22 -3.74
CA PRO A 57 -8.88 -3.49 -4.39
C PRO A 57 -7.79 -4.26 -3.65
N VAL A 58 -7.93 -5.58 -3.59
CA VAL A 58 -6.92 -6.46 -3.00
C VAL A 58 -6.02 -7.03 -4.10
N TYR A 59 -4.71 -6.90 -3.90
CA TYR A 59 -3.68 -7.45 -4.78
C TYR A 59 -2.78 -8.41 -4.02
N PHE A 60 -2.28 -9.44 -4.70
CA PHE A 60 -1.05 -10.09 -4.30
C PHE A 60 0.12 -9.34 -4.93
N ALA A 61 1.17 -9.06 -4.16
CA ALA A 61 2.35 -8.35 -4.63
C ALA A 61 3.63 -9.06 -4.18
N ASN A 62 4.67 -9.00 -5.01
CA ASN A 62 5.93 -9.71 -4.74
C ASN A 62 6.78 -9.10 -3.61
N PHE A 63 6.43 -7.92 -3.13
CA PHE A 63 7.15 -7.21 -2.06
C PHE A 63 6.43 -7.23 -0.71
N VAL A 64 5.24 -7.83 -0.62
CA VAL A 64 4.52 -8.03 0.65
C VAL A 64 4.91 -9.37 1.24
N LEU A 65 5.58 -9.35 2.39
CA LEU A 65 6.11 -10.53 3.08
C LEU A 65 5.16 -11.02 4.18
N MET A 66 5.16 -12.33 4.45
CA MET A 66 4.28 -12.95 5.45
C MET A 66 4.61 -12.59 6.89
N ASP A 67 5.86 -12.27 7.18
CA ASP A 67 6.39 -11.87 8.49
C ASP A 67 6.17 -10.39 8.79
N TYR A 68 5.60 -9.65 7.86
CA TYR A 68 5.22 -8.25 8.05
C TYR A 68 3.71 -8.08 7.91
N GLY A 69 3.06 -7.52 8.93
CA GLY A 69 1.62 -7.27 8.93
C GLY A 69 0.76 -8.52 8.70
N PHE A 70 1.21 -9.70 9.19
CA PHE A 70 0.55 -10.99 8.93
C PHE A 70 0.39 -11.32 7.44
N GLY A 71 1.25 -10.78 6.57
CA GLY A 71 1.20 -10.96 5.13
C GLY A 71 0.14 -10.13 4.40
N ALA A 72 -0.46 -9.16 5.08
CA ALA A 72 -1.38 -8.20 4.50
C ALA A 72 -1.07 -6.78 5.00
N VAL A 73 -0.93 -5.85 4.08
CA VAL A 73 -0.64 -4.44 4.39
C VAL A 73 -1.62 -3.53 3.66
N PHE A 74 -1.89 -2.38 4.25
CA PHE A 74 -2.63 -1.31 3.59
C PHE A 74 -1.64 -0.48 2.77
N GLY A 75 -1.80 -0.45 1.45
CA GLY A 75 -0.91 0.31 0.58
C GLY A 75 -1.03 1.81 0.81
N CYS A 76 0.12 2.50 0.85
CA CYS A 76 0.19 3.94 1.02
C CYS A 76 1.08 4.60 -0.05
N PRO A 77 0.66 4.60 -1.33
CA PRO A 77 1.51 4.98 -2.47
C PRO A 77 2.10 6.39 -2.37
N ALA A 78 1.40 7.33 -1.75
CA ALA A 78 1.94 8.69 -1.61
C ALA A 78 3.10 8.79 -0.59
N HIS A 79 3.29 7.78 0.30
CA HIS A 79 4.18 7.85 1.44
C HIS A 79 5.06 6.61 1.64
N ASP A 80 5.03 5.65 0.73
CA ASP A 80 5.96 4.52 0.62
C ASP A 80 6.37 4.32 -0.85
N GLN A 81 7.67 4.33 -1.13
CA GLN A 81 8.16 4.27 -2.50
C GLN A 81 7.82 2.94 -3.21
N ARG A 82 7.80 1.82 -2.49
CA ARG A 82 7.44 0.52 -3.08
C ARG A 82 5.99 0.48 -3.52
N ASP A 83 5.11 1.07 -2.70
CA ASP A 83 3.70 1.20 -3.00
C ASP A 83 3.47 2.19 -4.15
N LEU A 84 4.27 3.27 -4.21
CA LEU A 84 4.22 4.26 -5.29
C LEU A 84 4.59 3.62 -6.64
N ASP A 85 5.73 2.92 -6.70
CA ASP A 85 6.18 2.22 -7.90
C ASP A 85 5.11 1.24 -8.41
N PHE A 86 4.49 0.53 -7.47
CA PHE A 86 3.40 -0.39 -7.76
C PHE A 86 2.15 0.35 -8.28
N ALA A 87 1.77 1.43 -7.62
CA ALA A 87 0.58 2.21 -7.98
C ALA A 87 0.73 2.86 -9.37
N ILE A 88 1.89 3.40 -9.69
CA ILE A 88 2.21 3.95 -11.00
C ILE A 88 2.07 2.85 -12.07
N LYS A 89 2.72 1.70 -11.84
CA LYS A 89 2.70 0.57 -12.79
C LYS A 89 1.29 0.06 -13.07
N TYR A 90 0.46 -0.07 -12.05
CA TYR A 90 -0.90 -0.60 -12.16
C TYR A 90 -1.97 0.49 -12.33
N LYS A 91 -1.55 1.76 -12.49
CA LYS A 91 -2.42 2.93 -12.68
C LYS A 91 -3.47 3.04 -11.58
N LEU A 92 -3.04 2.84 -10.34
CA LEU A 92 -3.87 3.00 -9.17
C LEU A 92 -3.90 4.49 -8.76
N GLU A 93 -4.92 4.85 -8.02
CA GLU A 93 -5.05 6.19 -7.48
C GLU A 93 -3.97 6.45 -6.42
N ILE A 94 -3.32 7.62 -6.48
CA ILE A 94 -2.31 8.06 -5.52
C ILE A 94 -2.88 9.28 -4.80
N ILE A 95 -3.21 9.11 -3.52
CA ILE A 95 -3.82 10.15 -2.69
C ILE A 95 -2.80 10.57 -1.63
N PRO A 96 -2.18 11.75 -1.73
CA PRO A 96 -1.33 12.26 -0.66
C PRO A 96 -2.20 12.63 0.55
N VAL A 97 -1.73 12.20 1.72
CA VAL A 97 -2.42 12.44 3.00
C VAL A 97 -1.56 13.19 4.01
N ILE A 98 -0.28 13.43 3.71
CA ILE A 98 0.64 14.27 4.48
C ILE A 98 1.10 15.42 3.59
N CYS A 99 0.77 16.65 3.98
CA CYS A 99 1.24 17.87 3.33
C CYS A 99 2.57 18.29 3.97
N PRO A 100 3.66 18.42 3.19
CA PRO A 100 4.94 18.91 3.69
C PRO A 100 4.84 20.31 4.28
N PRO A 101 5.70 20.69 5.25
CA PRO A 101 5.77 22.06 5.74
C PRO A 101 6.10 23.04 4.60
N GLY A 102 5.25 24.07 4.45
CA GLY A 102 5.42 25.10 3.41
C GLY A 102 4.70 24.80 2.10
N GLU A 103 4.16 23.59 1.93
CA GLU A 103 3.31 23.23 0.80
C GLU A 103 1.82 23.53 1.08
N SER A 104 1.01 23.48 0.03
CA SER A 104 -0.44 23.66 0.09
C SER A 104 -1.18 22.32 -0.04
N GLU A 105 -2.49 22.32 0.24
CA GLU A 105 -3.37 21.15 0.04
C GLU A 105 -3.49 20.67 -1.43
N ASN A 106 -2.88 21.41 -2.38
CA ASN A 106 -2.74 20.98 -3.78
C ASN A 106 -1.47 20.16 -4.01
N PHE A 107 -0.73 19.80 -2.94
CA PHE A 107 0.45 18.95 -3.02
C PHE A 107 0.14 17.62 -3.72
N LYS A 108 1.00 17.24 -4.66
CA LYS A 108 0.87 16.00 -5.44
C LYS A 108 2.16 15.21 -5.37
N ILE A 109 2.01 13.92 -5.58
CA ILE A 109 3.12 12.97 -5.70
C ILE A 109 3.23 12.55 -7.16
N ASP A 110 4.43 12.62 -7.72
CA ASP A 110 4.74 12.16 -9.07
C ASP A 110 5.58 10.87 -9.05
N GLU A 111 6.90 10.97 -8.97
CA GLU A 111 7.83 9.84 -9.07
C GLU A 111 8.48 9.46 -7.72
N GLU A 112 8.42 10.35 -6.72
CA GLU A 112 9.03 10.17 -5.42
C GLU A 112 8.00 10.29 -4.30
N ALA A 113 7.93 9.27 -3.44
CA ALA A 113 7.03 9.25 -2.29
C ALA A 113 7.53 10.21 -1.21
N TYR A 114 6.61 10.97 -0.61
CA TYR A 114 6.94 11.83 0.50
C TYR A 114 6.89 11.09 1.85
N THR A 115 8.04 10.97 2.50
CA THR A 115 8.19 10.23 3.77
C THR A 115 8.47 11.13 4.99
N GLY A 116 8.44 12.44 4.80
CA GLY A 116 8.70 13.42 5.85
C GLY A 116 7.50 13.73 6.76
N PRO A 117 7.72 14.51 7.83
CA PRO A 117 6.64 14.98 8.70
C PRO A 117 5.80 16.05 8.01
N GLY A 118 4.58 16.23 8.47
CA GLY A 118 3.71 17.26 7.92
C GLY A 118 2.35 17.31 8.58
N LYS A 119 1.44 17.98 7.91
CA LYS A 119 0.04 18.12 8.33
C LYS A 119 -0.83 17.13 7.55
N ILE A 120 -1.68 16.40 8.24
CA ILE A 120 -2.62 15.48 7.60
C ILE A 120 -3.70 16.25 6.84
N PHE A 121 -4.02 15.78 5.63
CA PHE A 121 -5.13 16.25 4.81
C PHE A 121 -5.74 15.08 4.02
N ASN A 122 -6.83 15.26 3.31
CA ASN A 122 -7.55 14.18 2.61
C ASN A 122 -7.94 12.98 3.47
N SER A 123 -8.04 13.15 4.80
CA SER A 123 -8.17 12.06 5.78
C SER A 123 -9.30 12.26 6.79
N LYS A 124 -10.34 13.03 6.42
CA LYS A 124 -11.55 13.25 7.23
C LYS A 124 -11.21 13.74 8.64
N PHE A 125 -11.52 12.92 9.66
CA PHE A 125 -11.33 13.24 11.07
C PHE A 125 -9.86 13.32 11.51
N LEU A 126 -8.91 12.87 10.69
CA LEU A 126 -7.48 13.02 10.92
C LEU A 126 -6.93 14.32 10.33
N ASN A 127 -7.70 15.06 9.53
CA ASN A 127 -7.25 16.30 8.93
C ASN A 127 -6.75 17.28 10.02
N ASP A 128 -5.75 18.07 9.66
CA ASP A 128 -5.12 19.09 10.49
C ASP A 128 -4.21 18.56 11.61
N LEU A 129 -4.20 17.26 11.90
CA LEU A 129 -3.27 16.66 12.85
C LEU A 129 -1.83 16.63 12.30
N LYS A 130 -0.87 16.65 13.19
CA LYS A 130 0.55 16.49 12.83
C LYS A 130 0.88 15.01 12.61
N ALA A 131 1.52 14.73 11.51
CA ALA A 131 2.10 13.42 11.21
C ALA A 131 3.59 13.41 11.58
N PRO A 132 4.08 12.33 12.22
CA PRO A 132 3.36 11.10 12.56
C PRO A 132 2.64 11.13 13.92
N ASP A 133 3.03 11.97 14.86
CA ASP A 133 2.76 11.82 16.30
C ASP A 133 1.26 11.89 16.64
N GLU A 134 0.60 13.01 16.30
CA GLU A 134 -0.82 13.20 16.67
C GLU A 134 -1.75 12.25 15.89
N SER A 135 -1.42 12.00 14.62
CA SER A 135 -2.22 11.14 13.76
C SER A 135 -2.20 9.67 14.19
N ILE A 136 -1.05 9.17 14.64
CA ILE A 136 -0.92 7.79 15.16
C ILE A 136 -1.77 7.64 16.42
N LEU A 137 -1.62 8.55 17.40
CA LEU A 137 -2.38 8.48 18.64
C LEU A 137 -3.89 8.51 18.37
N LYS A 138 -4.34 9.40 17.49
CA LYS A 138 -5.76 9.50 17.15
C LYS A 138 -6.30 8.26 16.43
N THR A 139 -5.50 7.66 15.58
CA THR A 139 -5.87 6.41 14.88
C THR A 139 -6.01 5.25 15.87
N ILE A 140 -5.07 5.11 16.82
CA ILE A 140 -5.13 4.07 17.85
C ILE A 140 -6.37 4.20 18.76
N GLU A 141 -6.81 5.44 19.05
CA GLU A 141 -8.03 5.67 19.85
C GLU A 141 -9.31 5.18 19.16
N ILE A 142 -9.30 5.07 17.83
CA ILE A 142 -10.49 4.76 17.03
C ILE A 142 -10.57 3.28 16.66
N LEU A 143 -9.42 2.64 16.47
CA LEU A 143 -9.30 1.20 16.17
C LEU A 143 -9.40 0.34 17.43
#